data_f7239ca05bf85cc85168613a135890b4
#
_entry.id   f7239ca05bf85cc85168613a135890b4
#
_cell.length_a   1.000
_cell.length_b   1.000
_cell.length_c   1.000
_cell.angle_alpha   90.00
_cell.angle_beta   90.00
_cell.angle_gamma   90.00
#
_symmetry.space_group_name_H-M   'P 1'
#
loop_
_entity.id
_entity.type
_entity.pdbx_description
1 polymer ?
#
loop_
_entity_poly.entity_id
_entity_poly.type
_entity_poly.pdbx_seq_one_letter_code
_entity_poly.pdbx_strand_id
1 'polypeptide(L)' 'MGQVKQALIEVEDLVCGCLRQGRTLNQTIRDLKEVYDKTSNANPYLTSEDLIEDKYYQFKGQQ' A
#
# COMPACT_ATOMS: atom_id res chain seq x y z
N MET A 1 -2.92 -9.13 18.00
CA MET A 1 -1.63 -8.50 17.85
C MET A 1 -0.99 -8.73 16.51
N GLY A 2 -1.06 -9.94 15.96
CA GLY A 2 -0.53 -10.21 14.63
C GLY A 2 -1.25 -9.49 13.50
N GLN A 3 -2.51 -9.10 13.72
CA GLN A 3 -3.33 -8.52 12.66
C GLN A 3 -2.84 -7.15 12.19
N VAL A 4 -2.41 -6.29 13.12
CA VAL A 4 -1.91 -4.96 12.76
C VAL A 4 -0.62 -5.09 11.95
N LYS A 5 0.26 -5.97 12.39
CA LYS A 5 1.54 -6.17 11.72
C LYS A 5 1.35 -6.72 10.30
N GLN A 6 0.44 -7.67 10.14
CA GLN A 6 0.14 -8.23 8.83
C GLN A 6 -0.50 -7.21 7.91
N ALA A 7 -1.35 -6.33 8.46
CA ALA A 7 -1.98 -5.27 7.68
C ALA A 7 -0.94 -4.31 7.11
N LEU A 8 0.06 -3.95 7.90
CA LEU A 8 1.13 -3.08 7.44
C LEU A 8 2.01 -3.75 6.39
N ILE A 9 2.30 -5.05 6.57
CA ILE A 9 3.06 -5.81 5.59
C ILE A 9 2.34 -5.86 4.26
N GLU A 10 1.03 -6.02 4.26
CA GLU A 10 0.24 -6.02 3.04
C GLU A 10 0.38 -4.70 2.28
N VAL A 11 0.29 -3.58 3.01
CA VAL A 11 0.49 -2.26 2.40
C VAL A 11 1.88 -2.16 1.78
N GLU A 12 2.90 -2.59 2.53
CA GLU A 12 4.28 -2.53 2.04
C GLU A 12 4.48 -3.37 0.79
N ASP A 13 3.94 -4.58 0.78
CA ASP A 13 4.06 -5.47 -0.38
C ASP A 13 3.40 -4.87 -1.62
N LEU A 14 2.21 -4.30 -1.45
CA LEU A 14 1.49 -3.69 -2.56
C LEU A 14 2.22 -2.45 -3.08
N VAL A 15 2.74 -1.62 -2.19
CA VAL A 15 3.51 -0.44 -2.59
C VAL A 15 4.77 -0.86 -3.35
N CYS A 16 5.49 -1.85 -2.86
CA CYS A 16 6.68 -2.35 -3.55
C CYS A 16 6.34 -2.88 -4.94
N GLY A 17 5.23 -3.60 -5.07
CA GLY A 17 4.77 -4.09 -6.37
C GLY A 17 4.50 -2.96 -7.35
N CYS A 18 3.86 -1.88 -6.87
CA CYS A 18 3.59 -0.73 -7.71
C CYS A 18 4.88 -0.03 -8.14
N LEU A 19 5.85 0.09 -7.24
CA LEU A 19 7.14 0.69 -7.57
C LEU A 19 7.88 -0.11 -8.63
N ARG A 20 7.83 -1.44 -8.54
CA ARG A 20 8.47 -2.31 -9.53
C ARG A 20 7.85 -2.12 -10.91
N GLN A 21 6.57 -1.80 -10.96
CA GLN A 21 5.85 -1.57 -12.21
C GLN A 21 5.98 -0.13 -12.72
N GLY A 22 6.69 0.71 -11.98
CA GLY A 22 6.88 2.11 -12.37
C GLY A 22 5.64 2.97 -12.18
N ARG A 23 4.74 2.59 -11.28
CA ARG A 23 3.51 3.34 -11.03
C ARG A 23 3.79 4.59 -10.21
N THR A 24 3.01 5.64 -10.47
CA THR A 24 3.10 6.87 -9.70
C THR A 24 2.46 6.71 -8.34
N LEU A 25 2.69 7.69 -7.44
CA LEU A 25 2.05 7.68 -6.13
C LEU A 25 0.53 7.68 -6.24
N ASN A 26 -0.02 8.50 -7.13
CA ASN A 26 -1.48 8.54 -7.31
C ASN A 26 -2.03 7.20 -7.78
N GLN A 27 -1.34 6.55 -8.70
CA GLN A 27 -1.74 5.22 -9.18
C GLN A 27 -1.65 4.18 -8.07
N THR A 28 -0.62 4.27 -7.25
CA THR A 28 -0.44 3.37 -6.10
C THR A 28 -1.59 3.53 -5.11
N ILE A 29 -1.96 4.77 -4.79
CA ILE A 29 -3.08 5.03 -3.88
C ILE A 29 -4.37 4.44 -4.44
N ARG A 30 -4.62 4.63 -5.73
CA ARG A 30 -5.81 4.09 -6.39
C ARG A 30 -5.83 2.56 -6.34
N ASP A 31 -4.68 1.95 -6.62
CA ASP A 31 -4.58 0.49 -6.65
C ASP A 31 -4.89 -0.11 -5.28
N LEU A 32 -4.36 0.49 -4.22
CA LEU A 32 -4.59 0.01 -2.88
C LEU A 32 -6.04 0.20 -2.46
N LYS A 33 -6.66 1.32 -2.83
CA LYS A 33 -8.08 1.54 -2.57
C LYS A 33 -8.94 0.51 -3.30
N GLU A 34 -8.56 0.17 -4.52
CA GLU A 34 -9.29 -0.84 -5.29
C GLU A 34 -9.21 -2.21 -4.63
N VAL A 35 -8.03 -2.57 -4.13
CA VAL A 35 -7.86 -3.83 -3.38
C VAL A 35 -8.77 -3.81 -2.15
N TYR A 36 -8.82 -2.69 -1.43
CA TYR A 36 -9.69 -2.53 -0.27
C TYR A 36 -11.15 -2.80 -0.64
N ASP A 37 -11.61 -2.21 -1.73
CA ASP A 37 -13.00 -2.33 -2.15
C ASP A 37 -13.38 -3.75 -2.56
N LYS A 38 -12.40 -4.51 -3.07
CA LYS A 38 -12.64 -5.86 -3.59
C LYS A 38 -12.46 -6.96 -2.54
N THR A 39 -11.89 -6.63 -1.39
CA THR A 39 -11.56 -7.62 -0.36
C THR A 39 -12.59 -7.62 0.74
N SER A 40 -13.14 -8.80 1.06
CA SER A 40 -14.15 -8.92 2.11
C SER A 40 -13.59 -8.61 3.51
N ASN A 41 -12.31 -8.92 3.74
CA ASN A 41 -11.61 -8.57 4.98
C ASN A 41 -10.73 -7.36 4.73
N ALA A 42 -11.35 -6.24 4.41
CA ALA A 42 -10.65 -5.05 3.98
C ALA A 42 -9.72 -4.50 5.06
N ASN A 43 -8.48 -4.26 4.64
CA ASN A 43 -7.45 -3.67 5.49
C ASN A 43 -7.59 -2.15 5.47
N PRO A 44 -7.96 -1.50 6.59
CA PRO A 44 -8.19 -0.04 6.58
C PRO A 44 -6.96 0.77 6.21
N TYR A 45 -5.76 0.23 6.39
CA TYR A 45 -4.53 0.92 6.00
C TYR A 45 -4.42 1.10 4.49
N LEU A 46 -5.15 0.31 3.70
CA LEU A 46 -5.17 0.45 2.25
C LEU A 46 -5.85 1.74 1.79
N THR A 47 -6.61 2.39 2.66
CA THR A 47 -7.25 3.67 2.37
C THR A 47 -6.55 4.85 3.02
N SER A 48 -5.46 4.61 3.75
CA SER A 48 -4.70 5.67 4.43
C SER A 48 -3.68 6.26 3.47
N GLU A 49 -4.03 7.38 2.84
CA GLU A 49 -3.15 8.02 1.87
C GLU A 49 -1.83 8.46 2.47
N ASP A 50 -1.86 8.94 3.71
CA ASP A 50 -0.64 9.39 4.40
C ASP A 50 0.33 8.22 4.60
N LEU A 51 -0.19 7.07 5.01
CA LEU A 51 0.64 5.89 5.20
C LEU A 51 1.19 5.38 3.87
N ILE A 52 0.35 5.34 2.84
CA ILE A 52 0.75 4.88 1.52
C ILE A 52 1.85 5.79 0.96
N GLU A 53 1.67 7.10 1.11
CA GLU A 53 2.66 8.07 0.65
C GLU A 53 4.00 7.87 1.37
N ASP A 54 3.94 7.69 2.69
CA ASP A 54 5.14 7.47 3.50
C ASP A 54 5.90 6.23 3.03
N LYS A 55 5.19 5.12 2.84
CA LYS A 55 5.80 3.88 2.38
C LYS A 55 6.32 4.00 0.95
N TYR A 56 5.55 4.67 0.08
CA TYR A 56 5.96 4.87 -1.30
C TYR A 56 7.32 5.55 -1.38
N TYR A 57 7.50 6.67 -0.69
CA TYR A 57 8.75 7.40 -0.72
C TYR A 57 9.87 6.67 0.01
N GLN A 58 9.52 5.98 1.08
CA GLN A 58 10.50 5.18 1.82
C GLN A 58 11.14 4.12 0.92
N PHE A 59 10.31 3.34 0.23
CA PHE A 59 10.81 2.26 -0.62
C PHE A 59 11.41 2.78 -1.92
N LYS A 60 10.87 3.87 -2.45
CA LYS A 60 11.43 4.49 -3.64
C LYS A 60 12.85 4.98 -3.38
N GLY A 61 13.11 5.50 -2.20
CA GLY A 61 14.43 5.98 -1.83
C GLY A 61 15.45 4.86 -1.65
N GLN A 62 15.00 3.61 -1.50
CA GLN A 62 15.88 2.46 -1.31
C GLN A 62 16.24 1.76 -2.63
N GLN A 63 15.67 2.18 -3.72
CA GLN A 63 15.96 1.59 -5.03
C GLN A 63 17.20 2.20 -5.72
#